data_5cff6d8cf3e4aee942ca29d460509a36
#
_entry.id   5cff6d8cf3e4aee942ca29d460509a36
#
_cell.length_a   1.000
_cell.length_b   1.000
_cell.length_c   1.000
_cell.angle_alpha   90.00
_cell.angle_beta   90.00
_cell.angle_gamma   90.00
#
_symmetry.space_group_name_H-M   'P 1'
#
loop_
_entity.id
_entity.type
_entity.pdbx_description
1 polymer ?
#
loop_
_entity_poly.entity_id
_entity_poly.type
_entity_poly.pdbx_seq_one_letter_code
_entity_poly.pdbx_strand_id
1 'polypeptide(L)'
;LSDNKTEIFAGAAADPSYKNLKTLKMRTTQKKEAGARFIQTQMIMDKKYLIDFCDNISNPLNLPVLAGVFLLKSYKNALFINKYIPGANIPDHILNRLKESDNPINEGINIAAEQSREFIKISQGIHLMAVRSEHLIPEILKRAEINLEY
;
A
#
# COMPACT_ATOMS: atom_id res chain seq x y z
N LEU A 1 14.39 28.32 30.07
CA LEU A 1 13.44 27.28 29.63
C LEU A 1 13.96 26.72 28.31
N SER A 2 14.52 25.51 28.32
CA SER A 2 14.96 24.84 27.11
C SER A 2 13.73 24.48 26.27
N ASP A 3 13.62 25.07 25.08
CA ASP A 3 12.65 24.70 24.06
C ASP A 3 12.97 23.28 23.58
N ASN A 4 12.53 22.27 24.30
CA ASN A 4 12.57 20.89 23.86
C ASN A 4 11.52 20.70 22.76
N LYS A 5 11.85 21.15 21.53
CA LYS A 5 11.02 20.88 20.35
C LYS A 5 11.08 19.39 20.07
N THR A 6 9.94 18.72 20.17
CA THR A 6 9.81 17.33 19.72
C THR A 6 9.99 17.30 18.21
N GLU A 7 11.00 16.59 17.73
CA GLU A 7 11.15 16.32 16.30
C GLU A 7 10.15 15.22 15.88
N ILE A 8 9.15 15.61 15.08
CA ILE A 8 8.16 14.68 14.54
C ILE A 8 8.63 14.22 13.15
N PHE A 9 8.74 12.92 12.95
CA PHE A 9 8.98 12.31 11.65
C PHE A 9 7.64 12.15 10.92
N ALA A 10 7.20 13.21 10.24
CA ALA A 10 5.90 13.27 9.61
C ALA A 10 5.85 12.54 8.27
N GLY A 11 4.83 11.70 8.05
CA GLY A 11 4.50 11.12 6.77
C GLY A 11 3.27 11.76 6.14
N ALA A 12 3.06 11.50 4.85
CA ALA A 12 1.86 11.91 4.14
C ALA A 12 1.28 10.79 3.29
N ALA A 13 -0.04 10.80 3.09
CA ALA A 13 -0.70 9.81 2.24
C ALA A 13 -0.62 10.19 0.75
N ALA A 14 -0.59 9.19 -0.14
CA ALA A 14 -0.79 9.35 -1.57
C ALA A 14 -1.57 8.17 -2.15
N ASP A 15 -2.26 8.40 -3.27
CA ASP A 15 -2.91 7.36 -4.05
C ASP A 15 -2.20 7.22 -5.41
N PRO A 16 -1.34 6.20 -5.58
CA PRO A 16 -0.63 5.97 -6.84
C PRO A 16 -1.55 5.68 -8.03
N SER A 17 -2.78 5.23 -7.79
CA SER A 17 -3.77 4.94 -8.84
C SER A 17 -4.47 6.19 -9.38
N TYR A 18 -4.16 7.37 -8.83
CA TYR A 18 -4.78 8.63 -9.25
C TYR A 18 -4.48 8.95 -10.72
N LYS A 19 -5.54 9.06 -11.53
CA LYS A 19 -5.45 9.12 -13.00
C LYS A 19 -4.59 10.25 -13.54
N ASN A 20 -4.51 11.40 -12.86
CA ASN A 20 -3.74 12.55 -13.32
C ASN A 20 -2.38 12.60 -12.61
N LEU A 21 -1.37 12.04 -13.26
CA LEU A 21 -0.01 11.98 -12.73
C LEU A 21 0.59 13.38 -12.43
N LYS A 22 0.28 14.38 -13.25
CA LYS A 22 0.75 15.77 -13.02
C LYS A 22 0.18 16.35 -11.72
N THR A 23 -1.12 16.16 -11.50
CA THR A 23 -1.78 16.58 -10.25
C THR A 23 -1.25 15.80 -9.05
N LEU A 24 -1.03 14.48 -9.19
CA LEU A 24 -0.45 13.66 -8.14
C LEU A 24 0.94 14.14 -7.76
N LYS A 25 1.80 14.42 -8.74
CA LYS A 25 3.15 14.98 -8.54
C LYS A 25 3.10 16.32 -7.81
N MET A 26 2.27 17.25 -8.29
CA MET A 26 2.11 18.57 -7.64
C MET A 26 1.69 18.44 -6.16
N ARG A 27 0.67 17.63 -5.88
CA ARG A 27 0.20 17.41 -4.50
C ARG A 27 1.27 16.74 -3.61
N THR A 28 2.04 15.80 -4.15
CA THR A 28 3.12 15.13 -3.41
C THR A 28 4.26 16.12 -3.13
N THR A 29 4.60 16.98 -4.09
CA THR A 29 5.58 18.06 -3.90
C THR A 29 5.16 19.00 -2.78
N GLN A 30 3.91 19.47 -2.78
CA GLN A 30 3.37 20.31 -1.70
C GLN A 30 3.45 19.66 -0.32
N LYS A 31 3.18 18.34 -0.24
CA LYS A 31 3.32 17.58 1.01
C LYS A 31 4.76 17.51 1.50
N LYS A 32 5.71 17.32 0.59
CA LYS A 32 7.15 17.39 0.91
C LYS A 32 7.54 18.77 1.44
N GLU A 33 7.14 19.84 0.76
CA GLU A 33 7.39 21.24 1.15
C GLU A 33 6.77 21.55 2.51
N ALA A 34 5.62 20.97 2.83
CA ALA A 34 4.97 21.05 4.13
C ALA A 34 5.63 20.20 5.23
N GLY A 35 6.74 19.47 4.92
CA GLY A 35 7.52 18.74 5.92
C GLY A 35 7.31 17.23 5.92
N ALA A 36 6.60 16.64 4.95
CA ALA A 36 6.51 15.20 4.84
C ALA A 36 7.89 14.58 4.51
N ARG A 37 8.27 13.55 5.27
CA ARG A 37 9.54 12.83 5.14
C ARG A 37 9.40 11.46 4.50
N PHE A 38 8.18 10.93 4.39
CA PHE A 38 7.85 9.69 3.67
C PHE A 38 6.42 9.73 3.16
N ILE A 39 6.11 8.84 2.24
CA ILE A 39 4.75 8.63 1.72
C ILE A 39 4.24 7.26 2.14
N GLN A 40 3.03 7.21 2.69
CA GLN A 40 2.26 5.99 2.88
C GLN A 40 1.17 5.95 1.83
N THR A 41 1.15 4.92 0.99
CA THR A 41 0.17 4.88 -0.10
C THR A 41 -1.17 4.29 0.33
N GLN A 42 -2.23 4.62 -0.42
CA GLN A 42 -3.46 3.83 -0.46
C GLN A 42 -3.13 2.40 -0.91
N MET A 43 -4.06 1.44 -0.69
CA MET A 43 -3.89 0.08 -1.20
C MET A 43 -3.61 0.09 -2.70
N ILE A 44 -2.65 -0.72 -3.13
CA ILE A 44 -2.25 -0.84 -4.52
C ILE A 44 -2.58 -2.26 -4.97
N MET A 45 -3.34 -2.40 -6.07
CA MET A 45 -3.72 -3.70 -6.63
C MET A 45 -2.94 -4.05 -7.91
N ASP A 46 -2.33 -3.06 -8.55
CA ASP A 46 -1.47 -3.23 -9.72
C ASP A 46 -0.12 -2.55 -9.46
N LYS A 47 0.96 -3.34 -9.50
CA LYS A 47 2.33 -2.87 -9.28
C LYS A 47 2.76 -1.75 -10.25
N LYS A 48 2.14 -1.67 -11.42
CA LYS A 48 2.42 -0.61 -12.40
C LYS A 48 2.23 0.77 -11.78
N TYR A 49 1.16 0.98 -11.02
CA TYR A 49 0.93 2.26 -10.35
C TYR A 49 2.02 2.60 -9.32
N LEU A 50 2.53 1.59 -8.61
CA LEU A 50 3.62 1.79 -7.67
C LEU A 50 4.92 2.16 -8.39
N ILE A 51 5.26 1.45 -9.47
CA ILE A 51 6.43 1.74 -10.30
C ILE A 51 6.34 3.17 -10.86
N ASP A 52 5.22 3.50 -11.51
CA ASP A 52 5.02 4.83 -12.11
C ASP A 52 5.12 5.94 -11.05
N PHE A 53 4.59 5.71 -9.85
CA PHE A 53 4.67 6.66 -8.74
C PHE A 53 6.10 6.81 -8.21
N CYS A 54 6.80 5.70 -8.02
CA CYS A 54 8.18 5.72 -7.54
C CYS A 54 9.10 6.41 -8.55
N ASP A 55 9.06 6.03 -9.82
CA ASP A 55 9.99 6.54 -10.84
C ASP A 55 9.76 8.01 -11.18
N ASN A 56 8.48 8.44 -11.26
CA ASN A 56 8.15 9.77 -11.73
C ASN A 56 7.93 10.80 -10.62
N ILE A 57 7.69 10.36 -9.38
CA ILE A 57 7.30 11.26 -8.28
C ILE A 57 8.18 11.08 -7.05
N SER A 58 8.16 9.91 -6.38
CA SER A 58 8.77 9.80 -5.07
C SER A 58 10.30 9.79 -5.11
N ASN A 59 10.92 9.05 -6.04
CA ASN A 59 12.37 9.03 -6.19
C ASN A 59 12.94 10.41 -6.57
N PRO A 60 12.40 11.15 -7.57
CA PRO A 60 12.82 12.51 -7.86
C PRO A 60 12.65 13.49 -6.69
N LEU A 61 11.71 13.22 -5.79
CA LEU A 61 11.48 14.02 -4.60
C LEU A 61 12.30 13.52 -3.38
N ASN A 62 13.07 12.44 -3.48
CA ASN A 62 13.73 11.80 -2.34
C ASN A 62 12.77 11.53 -1.17
N LEU A 63 11.59 11.00 -1.46
CA LEU A 63 10.58 10.61 -0.48
C LEU A 63 10.47 9.08 -0.44
N PRO A 64 10.87 8.43 0.66
CA PRO A 64 10.63 7.01 0.86
C PRO A 64 9.14 6.67 0.79
N VAL A 65 8.82 5.48 0.26
CA VAL A 65 7.45 5.00 0.09
C VAL A 65 7.21 3.75 0.91
N LEU A 66 6.12 3.75 1.68
CA LEU A 66 5.52 2.58 2.28
C LEU A 66 4.32 2.17 1.42
N ALA A 67 4.48 1.11 0.64
CA ALA A 67 3.46 0.65 -0.30
C ALA A 67 2.31 -0.05 0.41
N GLY A 68 1.08 0.39 0.16
CA GLY A 68 -0.13 -0.14 0.78
C GLY A 68 -0.52 -1.50 0.23
N VAL A 69 -0.55 -2.52 1.08
CA VAL A 69 -1.08 -3.86 0.81
C VAL A 69 -2.30 -4.09 1.69
N PHE A 70 -3.40 -4.56 1.10
CA PHE A 70 -4.65 -4.78 1.82
C PHE A 70 -5.06 -6.25 1.79
N LEU A 71 -5.38 -6.82 2.97
CA LEU A 71 -5.89 -8.18 3.09
C LEU A 71 -7.35 -8.24 2.63
N LEU A 72 -7.58 -8.83 1.47
CA LEU A 72 -8.91 -9.14 0.94
C LEU A 72 -9.43 -10.44 1.56
N LYS A 73 -10.55 -10.39 2.28
CA LYS A 73 -11.05 -11.53 3.06
C LYS A 73 -12.02 -12.43 2.29
N SER A 74 -12.61 -11.92 1.23
CA SER A 74 -13.57 -12.66 0.39
C SER A 74 -13.90 -11.88 -0.87
N TYR A 75 -14.50 -12.55 -1.85
CA TYR A 75 -15.06 -11.91 -3.04
C TYR A 75 -16.06 -10.79 -2.71
N LYS A 76 -17.00 -11.04 -1.75
CA LYS A 76 -17.95 -10.01 -1.31
C LYS A 76 -17.28 -8.80 -0.67
N ASN A 77 -16.23 -9.03 0.13
CA ASN A 77 -15.43 -7.95 0.71
C ASN A 77 -14.72 -7.13 -0.38
N ALA A 78 -14.14 -7.78 -1.37
CA ALA A 78 -13.46 -7.12 -2.50
C ALA A 78 -14.44 -6.28 -3.33
N LEU A 79 -15.63 -6.78 -3.62
CA LEU A 79 -16.67 -6.01 -4.31
C LEU A 79 -17.15 -4.81 -3.50
N PHE A 80 -17.30 -4.95 -2.19
CA PHE A 80 -17.64 -3.84 -1.29
C PHE A 80 -16.58 -2.74 -1.35
N ILE A 81 -15.29 -3.13 -1.30
CA ILE A 81 -14.17 -2.20 -1.39
C ILE A 81 -14.20 -1.45 -2.73
N ASN A 82 -14.35 -2.15 -3.86
CA ASN A 82 -14.45 -1.52 -5.18
C ASN A 82 -15.60 -0.52 -5.28
N LYS A 83 -16.71 -0.80 -4.59
CA LYS A 83 -17.89 0.07 -4.65
C LYS A 83 -17.79 1.29 -3.75
N TYR A 84 -17.17 1.18 -2.58
CA TYR A 84 -17.29 2.19 -1.53
C TYR A 84 -15.98 2.86 -1.13
N ILE A 85 -14.83 2.30 -1.50
CA ILE A 85 -13.53 2.90 -1.17
C ILE A 85 -13.00 3.67 -2.39
N PRO A 86 -12.94 5.01 -2.33
CA PRO A 86 -12.38 5.79 -3.43
C PRO A 86 -10.93 5.41 -3.71
N GLY A 87 -10.60 5.23 -4.99
CA GLY A 87 -9.26 4.83 -5.42
C GLY A 87 -8.98 3.33 -5.35
N ALA A 88 -9.82 2.54 -4.68
CA ALA A 88 -9.73 1.09 -4.73
C ALA A 88 -10.16 0.61 -6.13
N ASN A 89 -9.28 -0.13 -6.79
CA ASN A 89 -9.53 -0.74 -8.09
C ASN A 89 -8.97 -2.15 -8.10
N ILE A 90 -9.73 -3.08 -7.51
CA ILE A 90 -9.38 -4.50 -7.44
C ILE A 90 -9.71 -5.11 -8.80
N PRO A 91 -8.71 -5.58 -9.57
CA PRO A 91 -8.93 -6.08 -10.92
C PRO A 91 -9.63 -7.44 -10.93
N ASP A 92 -10.27 -7.76 -12.07
CA ASP A 92 -11.08 -8.95 -12.23
C ASP A 92 -10.33 -10.25 -11.96
N HIS A 93 -9.03 -10.33 -12.29
CA HIS A 93 -8.25 -11.53 -12.00
C HIS A 93 -8.12 -11.81 -10.49
N ILE A 94 -8.00 -10.78 -9.66
CA ILE A 94 -7.99 -10.91 -8.19
C ILE A 94 -9.39 -11.27 -7.68
N LEU A 95 -10.43 -10.62 -8.22
CA LEU A 95 -11.82 -10.94 -7.88
C LEU A 95 -12.15 -12.40 -8.18
N ASN A 96 -11.73 -12.91 -9.35
CA ASN A 96 -11.95 -14.29 -9.74
C ASN A 96 -11.20 -15.28 -8.84
N ARG A 97 -9.93 -15.02 -8.48
CA ARG A 97 -9.18 -15.84 -7.52
C ARG A 97 -9.95 -16.00 -6.21
N LEU A 98 -10.48 -14.90 -5.65
CA LEU A 98 -11.27 -14.94 -4.41
C LEU A 98 -12.62 -15.64 -4.57
N LYS A 99 -13.23 -15.54 -5.76
CA LYS A 99 -14.53 -16.16 -6.06
C LYS A 99 -14.43 -17.66 -6.22
N GLU A 100 -13.36 -18.13 -6.86
CA GLU A 100 -13.14 -19.55 -7.21
C GLU A 100 -12.50 -20.34 -6.07
N SER A 101 -12.00 -19.66 -5.04
CA SER A 101 -11.32 -20.31 -3.92
C SER A 101 -12.32 -20.93 -2.94
N ASP A 102 -12.08 -22.19 -2.56
CA ASP A 102 -12.79 -22.86 -1.46
C ASP A 102 -12.48 -22.24 -0.10
N ASN A 103 -11.35 -21.53 0.02
CA ASN A 103 -10.94 -20.81 1.22
C ASN A 103 -10.50 -19.38 0.89
N PRO A 104 -11.45 -18.43 0.70
CA PRO A 104 -11.16 -17.08 0.24
C PRO A 104 -10.23 -16.28 1.16
N ILE A 105 -10.27 -16.51 2.48
CA ILE A 105 -9.36 -15.81 3.40
C ILE A 105 -7.91 -16.28 3.21
N ASN A 106 -7.71 -17.57 3.02
CA ASN A 106 -6.40 -18.12 2.72
C ASN A 106 -5.86 -17.61 1.38
N GLU A 107 -6.72 -17.47 0.38
CA GLU A 107 -6.38 -16.89 -0.91
C GLU A 107 -6.04 -15.40 -0.78
N GLY A 108 -6.78 -14.67 0.05
CA GLY A 108 -6.46 -13.27 0.36
C GLY A 108 -5.09 -13.11 1.03
N ILE A 109 -4.70 -14.05 1.90
CA ILE A 109 -3.35 -14.09 2.50
C ILE A 109 -2.29 -14.32 1.41
N ASN A 110 -2.53 -15.25 0.46
CA ASN A 110 -1.63 -15.49 -0.66
C ASN A 110 -1.46 -14.23 -1.52
N ILE A 111 -2.56 -13.59 -1.90
CA ILE A 111 -2.54 -12.34 -2.68
C ILE A 111 -1.75 -11.25 -1.96
N ALA A 112 -2.02 -11.03 -0.67
CA ALA A 112 -1.31 -10.03 0.12
C ALA A 112 0.19 -10.35 0.25
N ALA A 113 0.56 -11.62 0.39
CA ALA A 113 1.95 -12.06 0.45
C ALA A 113 2.68 -11.86 -0.90
N GLU A 114 2.04 -12.21 -2.01
CA GLU A 114 2.56 -11.99 -3.36
C GLU A 114 2.81 -10.49 -3.60
N GLN A 115 1.84 -9.63 -3.28
CA GLN A 115 1.97 -8.18 -3.40
C GLN A 115 3.09 -7.64 -2.50
N SER A 116 3.17 -8.10 -1.25
CA SER A 116 4.21 -7.68 -0.30
C SER A 116 5.61 -8.00 -0.83
N ARG A 117 5.81 -9.23 -1.35
CA ARG A 117 7.08 -9.69 -1.93
C ARG A 117 7.48 -8.88 -3.16
N GLU A 118 6.52 -8.45 -3.98
CA GLU A 118 6.80 -7.61 -5.14
C GLU A 118 7.06 -6.16 -4.75
N PHE A 119 6.25 -5.59 -3.86
CA PHE A 119 6.30 -4.16 -3.55
C PHE A 119 7.53 -3.78 -2.74
N ILE A 120 8.04 -4.66 -1.87
CA ILE A 120 9.27 -4.43 -1.11
C ILE A 120 10.51 -4.28 -2.02
N LYS A 121 10.45 -4.78 -3.27
CA LYS A 121 11.52 -4.62 -4.26
C LYS A 121 11.45 -3.28 -5.00
N ILE A 122 10.32 -2.59 -4.92
CA ILE A 122 10.04 -1.34 -5.65
C ILE A 122 10.09 -0.14 -4.70
N SER A 123 9.67 -0.33 -3.45
CA SER A 123 9.55 0.71 -2.43
C SER A 123 10.43 0.44 -1.22
N GLN A 124 10.55 1.40 -0.31
CA GLN A 124 11.39 1.27 0.88
C GLN A 124 10.72 0.46 2.00
N GLY A 125 9.44 0.13 1.84
CA GLY A 125 8.71 -0.69 2.80
C GLY A 125 7.28 -0.92 2.36
N ILE A 126 6.55 -1.69 3.16
CA ILE A 126 5.13 -1.99 2.96
C ILE A 126 4.30 -1.54 4.15
N HIS A 127 3.07 -1.16 3.90
CA HIS A 127 2.04 -0.89 4.90
C HIS A 127 0.94 -1.93 4.77
N LEU A 128 0.94 -2.93 5.66
CA LEU A 128 -0.07 -3.99 5.69
C LEU A 128 -1.34 -3.51 6.40
N MET A 129 -2.46 -3.60 5.71
CA MET A 129 -3.79 -3.26 6.22
C MET A 129 -4.65 -4.53 6.31
N ALA A 130 -4.88 -5.02 7.53
CA ALA A 130 -5.64 -6.24 7.80
C ALA A 130 -6.79 -5.95 8.79
N VAL A 131 -7.69 -5.04 8.43
CA VAL A 131 -8.76 -4.52 9.29
C VAL A 131 -9.55 -5.65 9.96
N ARG A 132 -9.55 -5.71 11.30
CA ARG A 132 -10.15 -6.76 12.13
C ARG A 132 -9.62 -8.16 11.82
N SER A 133 -8.40 -8.26 11.32
CA SER A 133 -7.73 -9.54 11.01
C SER A 133 -6.21 -9.39 11.17
N GLU A 134 -5.79 -8.52 12.07
CA GLU A 134 -4.38 -8.16 12.32
C GLU A 134 -3.56 -9.38 12.76
N HIS A 135 -4.19 -10.36 13.40
CA HIS A 135 -3.58 -11.64 13.78
C HIS A 135 -3.08 -12.48 12.58
N LEU A 136 -3.52 -12.16 11.34
CA LEU A 136 -3.07 -12.83 10.11
C LEU A 136 -1.81 -12.17 9.51
N ILE A 137 -1.40 -11.00 9.98
CA ILE A 137 -0.20 -10.30 9.48
C ILE A 137 1.06 -11.16 9.55
N PRO A 138 1.37 -11.88 10.66
CA PRO A 138 2.53 -12.75 10.71
C PRO A 138 2.55 -13.83 9.62
N GLU A 139 1.38 -14.40 9.29
CA GLU A 139 1.27 -15.40 8.22
C GLU A 139 1.50 -14.79 6.84
N ILE A 140 1.00 -13.57 6.59
CA ILE A 140 1.27 -12.83 5.34
C ILE A 140 2.78 -12.60 5.19
N LEU A 141 3.45 -12.10 6.22
CA LEU A 141 4.89 -11.82 6.20
C LEU A 141 5.70 -13.11 5.98
N LYS A 142 5.33 -14.21 6.65
CA LYS A 142 5.96 -15.52 6.47
C LYS A 142 5.86 -15.99 5.02
N ARG A 143 4.65 -15.93 4.41
CA ARG A 143 4.47 -16.33 2.99
C ARG A 143 5.14 -15.37 2.02
N ALA A 144 5.26 -14.11 2.39
CA ALA A 144 6.01 -13.12 1.62
C ALA A 144 7.53 -13.30 1.72
N GLU A 145 8.02 -14.19 2.61
CA GLU A 145 9.44 -14.40 2.90
C GLU A 145 10.14 -13.13 3.42
N ILE A 146 9.36 -12.28 4.13
CA ILE A 146 9.86 -11.06 4.74
C ILE A 146 10.20 -11.37 6.20
N ASN A 147 11.50 -11.36 6.51
CA ASN A 147 11.98 -11.50 7.88
C ASN A 147 11.99 -10.13 8.56
N LEU A 148 11.39 -10.05 9.74
CA LEU A 148 11.55 -8.90 10.63
C LEU A 148 12.81 -9.15 11.43
N GLU A 149 13.90 -8.47 11.10
CA GLU A 149 15.07 -8.39 11.97
C GLU A 149 14.74 -7.42 13.12
N TYR A 150 14.80 -7.89 14.34
CA TYR A 150 14.64 -7.07 15.55
C TYR A 150 15.99 -6.66 16.12
#